data_128086f96fdb5c6884da928f17827538
#
_entry.id   128086f96fdb5c6884da928f17827538
#
_cell.length_a   1.000
_cell.length_b   1.000
_cell.length_c   1.000
_cell.angle_alpha   90.00
_cell.angle_beta   90.00
_cell.angle_gamma   90.00
#
_symmetry.space_group_name_H-M   'P 1'
#
loop_
_entity.id
_entity.type
_entity.pdbx_description
1 polymer ?
#
loop_
_entity_poly.entity_id
_entity_poly.type
_entity_poly.pdbx_seq_one_letter_code
_entity_poly.pdbx_strand_id
1 'polypeptide(L)'
;MRFIAMLQAVSLVVPVLSAAQSAVTPDWPPASGSRARILSPVLGDKKQSGTIVSATPDTLFFRQSAQSPAQSLSTSQIASIEIARGTHTRGRKGALIGFLLGAGVGAATAAATYEPCECIALDFGRGGSAAFGGFLGGILGAGIGALVGMRHTDTWVPLEVPRR
;
A
#
# COMPACT_ATOMS: atom_id res chain seq x y z
N MET A 1 0.71 -48.98 26.82
CA MET A 1 -0.43 -48.09 26.54
C MET A 1 0.01 -47.05 25.54
N ARG A 2 -0.43 -47.20 24.26
CA ARG A 2 -0.05 -46.35 23.14
C ARG A 2 -1.14 -45.28 22.94
N PHE A 3 -0.87 -44.02 23.26
CA PHE A 3 -1.74 -42.88 22.90
C PHE A 3 -1.36 -42.41 21.51
N ILE A 4 -2.21 -42.74 20.54
CA ILE A 4 -2.17 -42.20 19.20
C ILE A 4 -2.92 -40.87 19.25
N ALA A 5 -2.18 -39.76 19.23
CA ALA A 5 -2.75 -38.41 19.04
C ALA A 5 -3.06 -38.22 17.55
N MET A 6 -4.34 -38.29 17.20
CA MET A 6 -4.85 -37.89 15.88
C MET A 6 -4.80 -36.36 15.78
N LEU A 7 -3.84 -35.89 15.00
CA LEU A 7 -3.77 -34.48 14.59
C LEU A 7 -4.72 -34.28 13.40
N GLN A 8 -5.92 -33.80 13.65
CA GLN A 8 -6.85 -33.39 12.58
C GLN A 8 -6.40 -32.04 12.02
N ALA A 9 -5.84 -32.06 10.82
CA ALA A 9 -5.57 -30.86 10.03
C ALA A 9 -6.89 -30.29 9.51
N VAL A 10 -7.39 -29.23 10.12
CA VAL A 10 -8.51 -28.45 9.61
C VAL A 10 -7.99 -27.58 8.47
N SER A 11 -8.16 -28.06 7.23
CA SER A 11 -7.93 -27.28 6.02
C SER A 11 -9.04 -26.22 5.88
N LEU A 12 -8.77 -25.00 6.30
CA LEU A 12 -9.61 -23.84 6.01
C LEU A 12 -9.40 -23.44 4.54
N VAL A 13 -10.24 -23.96 3.66
CA VAL A 13 -10.36 -23.49 2.28
C VAL A 13 -11.08 -22.16 2.31
N VAL A 14 -10.30 -21.07 2.26
CA VAL A 14 -10.85 -19.72 2.07
C VAL A 14 -11.10 -19.55 0.57
N PRO A 15 -12.35 -19.40 0.12
CA PRO A 15 -12.61 -19.08 -1.28
C PRO A 15 -12.09 -17.66 -1.55
N VAL A 16 -11.02 -17.57 -2.35
CA VAL A 16 -10.55 -16.29 -2.90
C VAL A 16 -11.57 -15.88 -3.96
N LEU A 17 -12.56 -15.07 -3.58
CA LEU A 17 -13.35 -14.34 -4.56
C LEU A 17 -12.43 -13.34 -5.25
N SER A 18 -11.85 -13.76 -6.37
CA SER A 18 -11.21 -12.85 -7.33
C SER A 18 -12.33 -12.05 -7.99
N ALA A 19 -12.68 -10.91 -7.40
CA ALA A 19 -13.44 -9.89 -8.11
C ALA A 19 -12.55 -9.40 -9.27
N ALA A 20 -12.80 -9.89 -10.46
CA ALA A 20 -12.25 -9.36 -11.69
C ALA A 20 -12.74 -7.91 -11.81
N GLN A 21 -11.93 -6.95 -11.33
CA GLN A 21 -12.16 -5.54 -11.58
C GLN A 21 -11.91 -5.33 -13.05
N SER A 22 -13.00 -5.24 -13.83
CA SER A 22 -12.94 -4.79 -15.21
C SER A 22 -12.23 -3.43 -15.23
N ALA A 23 -11.04 -3.39 -15.80
CA ALA A 23 -10.30 -2.16 -16.01
C ALA A 23 -11.06 -1.35 -17.07
N VAL A 24 -11.99 -0.53 -16.60
CA VAL A 24 -12.67 0.44 -17.48
C VAL A 24 -11.60 1.43 -17.91
N THR A 25 -11.19 1.35 -19.17
CA THR A 25 -10.28 2.33 -19.78
C THR A 25 -10.96 3.70 -19.67
N PRO A 26 -10.29 4.71 -19.11
CA PRO A 26 -10.88 6.03 -19.03
C PRO A 26 -11.05 6.60 -20.44
N ASP A 27 -12.25 7.14 -20.73
CA ASP A 27 -12.53 7.78 -21.99
C ASP A 27 -11.98 9.22 -22.01
N TRP A 28 -11.59 9.67 -23.21
CA TRP A 28 -11.25 11.05 -23.45
C TRP A 28 -12.53 11.86 -23.80
N PRO A 29 -12.70 13.08 -23.27
CA PRO A 29 -11.85 13.87 -22.37
C PRO A 29 -11.99 13.47 -20.90
N PRO A 30 -10.90 13.59 -20.11
CA PRO A 30 -10.94 13.26 -18.70
C PRO A 30 -11.82 14.22 -17.90
N ALA A 31 -12.41 13.72 -16.81
CA ALA A 31 -13.27 14.52 -15.95
C ALA A 31 -12.48 15.66 -15.25
N SER A 32 -13.11 16.85 -15.18
CA SER A 32 -12.58 17.97 -14.41
C SER A 32 -12.42 17.62 -12.94
N GLY A 33 -11.38 18.13 -12.29
CA GLY A 33 -11.04 17.81 -10.91
C GLY A 33 -10.22 16.53 -10.72
N SER A 34 -10.04 15.72 -11.76
CA SER A 34 -9.24 14.49 -11.69
C SER A 34 -7.77 14.82 -11.49
N ARG A 35 -7.10 14.04 -10.59
CA ARG A 35 -5.65 14.10 -10.47
C ARG A 35 -5.00 13.37 -11.64
N ALA A 36 -4.03 14.02 -12.28
CA ALA A 36 -3.33 13.48 -13.42
C ALA A 36 -1.82 13.63 -13.29
N ARG A 37 -1.11 12.74 -13.98
CA ARG A 37 0.32 12.88 -14.29
C ARG A 37 0.49 13.02 -15.77
N ILE A 38 1.13 14.11 -16.19
CA ILE A 38 1.31 14.43 -17.60
C ILE A 38 2.81 14.48 -17.90
N LEU A 39 3.19 13.83 -18.98
CA LEU A 39 4.48 14.01 -19.61
C LEU A 39 4.27 14.85 -20.86
N SER A 40 4.84 16.04 -20.88
CA SER A 40 4.80 16.96 -22.02
C SER A 40 6.12 17.72 -22.10
N PRO A 41 6.73 17.83 -23.29
CA PRO A 41 7.96 18.63 -23.47
C PRO A 41 7.80 20.09 -23.04
N VAL A 42 6.58 20.62 -23.07
CA VAL A 42 6.26 22.00 -22.62
C VAL A 42 6.39 22.13 -21.11
N LEU A 43 6.09 21.06 -20.36
CA LEU A 43 6.18 21.02 -18.89
C LEU A 43 7.54 20.53 -18.37
N GLY A 44 8.37 19.96 -19.27
CA GLY A 44 9.69 19.39 -18.95
C GLY A 44 9.77 17.88 -19.19
N ASP A 45 10.94 17.32 -18.97
CA ASP A 45 11.28 15.92 -19.28
C ASP A 45 10.75 14.90 -18.25
N LYS A 46 10.09 15.37 -17.19
CA LYS A 46 9.57 14.51 -16.12
C LYS A 46 8.05 14.59 -16.07
N LYS A 47 7.42 13.47 -15.69
CA LYS A 47 5.98 13.44 -15.43
C LYS A 47 5.63 14.43 -14.32
N GLN A 48 4.82 15.42 -14.65
CA GLN A 48 4.31 16.42 -13.73
C GLN A 48 2.95 15.98 -13.17
N SER A 49 2.83 16.00 -11.84
CA SER A 49 1.56 15.67 -11.16
C SER A 49 0.75 16.93 -10.91
N GLY A 50 -0.55 16.86 -11.08
CA GLY A 50 -1.44 18.00 -10.83
C GLY A 50 -2.90 17.62 -10.98
N THR A 51 -3.75 18.62 -11.19
CA THR A 51 -5.20 18.46 -11.31
C THR A 51 -5.67 19.00 -12.67
N ILE A 52 -6.57 18.26 -13.32
CA ILE A 52 -7.22 18.69 -14.54
C ILE A 52 -8.31 19.70 -14.17
N VAL A 53 -8.20 20.91 -14.68
CA VAL A 53 -9.20 21.97 -14.46
C VAL A 53 -10.38 21.78 -15.42
N SER A 54 -10.07 21.59 -16.69
CA SER A 54 -11.03 21.25 -17.73
C SER A 54 -10.32 20.56 -18.89
N ALA A 55 -11.07 19.80 -19.67
CA ALA A 55 -10.55 19.13 -20.84
C ALA A 55 -11.55 19.26 -21.97
N THR A 56 -11.05 19.56 -23.16
CA THR A 56 -11.77 19.53 -24.44
C THR A 56 -11.13 18.47 -25.34
N PRO A 57 -11.72 18.10 -26.48
CA PRO A 57 -11.08 17.14 -27.38
C PRO A 57 -9.65 17.51 -27.79
N ASP A 58 -9.33 18.80 -27.91
CA ASP A 58 -8.07 19.29 -28.47
C ASP A 58 -7.16 19.98 -27.44
N THR A 59 -7.71 20.38 -26.29
CA THR A 59 -6.97 21.16 -25.27
C THR A 59 -7.26 20.67 -23.86
N LEU A 60 -6.20 20.54 -23.05
CA LEU A 60 -6.27 20.19 -21.66
C LEU A 60 -5.80 21.37 -20.80
N PHE A 61 -6.60 21.81 -19.84
CA PHE A 61 -6.20 22.80 -18.83
C PHE A 61 -5.73 22.06 -17.57
N PHE A 62 -4.45 22.21 -17.28
CA PHE A 62 -3.76 21.49 -16.22
C PHE A 62 -3.20 22.45 -15.19
N ARG A 63 -3.32 22.13 -13.91
CA ARG A 63 -2.79 22.91 -12.80
C ARG A 63 -1.91 22.02 -11.92
N GLN A 64 -0.64 22.38 -11.73
CA GLN A 64 0.30 21.60 -10.96
C GLN A 64 0.05 21.68 -9.45
N SER A 65 -0.30 22.85 -8.93
CA SER A 65 -0.64 23.04 -7.51
C SER A 65 -1.83 24.01 -7.37
N ALA A 66 -2.47 24.05 -6.20
CA ALA A 66 -3.59 24.95 -5.95
C ALA A 66 -3.25 26.44 -6.19
N GLN A 67 -1.98 26.81 -5.99
CA GLN A 67 -1.50 28.17 -6.15
C GLN A 67 -0.94 28.48 -7.56
N SER A 68 -0.72 27.45 -8.39
CA SER A 68 -0.19 27.64 -9.74
C SER A 68 -1.32 28.03 -10.71
N PRO A 69 -1.04 28.88 -11.72
CA PRO A 69 -1.99 29.15 -12.77
C PRO A 69 -2.29 27.87 -13.58
N ALA A 70 -3.50 27.78 -14.13
CA ALA A 70 -3.82 26.70 -15.05
C ALA A 70 -3.08 26.91 -16.37
N GLN A 71 -2.39 25.90 -16.84
CA GLN A 71 -1.69 25.89 -18.13
C GLN A 71 -2.53 25.16 -19.16
N SER A 72 -2.62 25.71 -20.36
CA SER A 72 -3.28 25.07 -21.50
C SER A 72 -2.27 24.23 -22.26
N LEU A 73 -2.59 22.96 -22.48
CA LEU A 73 -1.78 22.01 -23.23
C LEU A 73 -2.61 21.49 -24.40
N SER A 74 -2.08 21.59 -25.62
CA SER A 74 -2.68 20.91 -26.76
C SER A 74 -2.49 19.39 -26.62
N THR A 75 -3.47 18.61 -27.07
CA THR A 75 -3.37 17.14 -27.07
C THR A 75 -2.15 16.64 -27.82
N SER A 76 -1.73 17.34 -28.89
CA SER A 76 -0.50 17.02 -29.64
C SER A 76 0.80 17.21 -28.84
N GLN A 77 0.78 18.01 -27.80
CA GLN A 77 1.94 18.26 -26.90
C GLN A 77 2.01 17.27 -25.74
N ILE A 78 1.02 16.40 -25.57
CA ILE A 78 0.96 15.43 -24.49
C ILE A 78 1.56 14.11 -24.97
N ALA A 79 2.75 13.77 -24.45
CA ALA A 79 3.40 12.50 -24.75
C ALA A 79 2.73 11.33 -24.02
N SER A 80 2.34 11.52 -22.75
CA SER A 80 1.55 10.56 -21.99
C SER A 80 0.76 11.24 -20.88
N ILE A 81 -0.40 10.68 -20.56
CA ILE A 81 -1.24 11.11 -19.45
C ILE A 81 -1.70 9.89 -18.65
N GLU A 82 -1.65 10.00 -17.34
CA GLU A 82 -2.14 9.00 -16.41
C GLU A 82 -3.11 9.67 -15.45
N ILE A 83 -4.24 9.03 -15.19
CA ILE A 83 -5.27 9.54 -14.27
C ILE A 83 -5.28 8.72 -13.00
N ALA A 84 -5.39 9.39 -11.84
CA ALA A 84 -5.57 8.72 -10.57
C ALA A 84 -6.97 8.11 -10.50
N ARG A 85 -7.05 6.79 -10.47
CA ARG A 85 -8.29 6.03 -10.23
C ARG A 85 -8.23 5.37 -8.87
N GLY A 86 -8.67 6.11 -7.87
CA GLY A 86 -8.71 5.64 -6.50
C GLY A 86 -7.35 5.65 -5.80
N THR A 87 -7.41 5.40 -4.51
CA THR A 87 -6.24 5.31 -3.63
C THR A 87 -6.07 3.87 -3.17
N HIS A 88 -4.84 3.40 -3.20
CA HIS A 88 -4.48 2.09 -2.69
C HIS A 88 -3.67 2.26 -1.40
N THR A 89 -4.11 1.61 -0.32
CA THR A 89 -3.37 1.56 0.94
C THR A 89 -2.62 0.24 1.05
N ARG A 90 -1.37 0.30 1.43
CA ARG A 90 -0.53 -0.88 1.68
C ARG A 90 -0.51 -1.28 3.16
N GLY A 91 -1.51 -0.86 3.95
CA GLY A 91 -1.56 -1.09 5.39
C GLY A 91 -1.39 -2.56 5.77
N ARG A 92 -2.05 -3.49 5.06
CA ARG A 92 -1.91 -4.94 5.34
C ARG A 92 -0.48 -5.46 5.12
N LYS A 93 0.20 -5.02 4.07
CA LYS A 93 1.60 -5.39 3.82
C LYS A 93 2.53 -4.78 4.86
N GLY A 94 2.30 -3.52 5.22
CA GLY A 94 3.02 -2.84 6.29
C GLY A 94 2.85 -3.54 7.65
N ALA A 95 1.62 -3.91 8.01
CA ALA A 95 1.33 -4.65 9.23
C ALA A 95 2.06 -6.00 9.28
N LEU A 96 2.04 -6.77 8.19
CA LEU A 96 2.71 -8.06 8.13
C LEU A 96 4.24 -7.94 8.30
N ILE A 97 4.86 -7.00 7.58
CA ILE A 97 6.30 -6.75 7.68
C ILE A 97 6.64 -6.27 9.09
N GLY A 98 5.86 -5.34 9.63
CA GLY A 98 6.04 -4.84 10.99
C GLY A 98 5.89 -5.94 12.04
N PHE A 99 4.89 -6.83 11.88
CA PHE A 99 4.72 -7.98 12.77
C PHE A 99 5.96 -8.89 12.77
N LEU A 100 6.46 -9.28 11.61
CA LEU A 100 7.60 -10.19 11.51
C LEU A 100 8.87 -9.57 12.11
N LEU A 101 9.15 -8.31 11.82
CA LEU A 101 10.29 -7.59 12.37
C LEU A 101 10.16 -7.41 13.89
N GLY A 102 8.99 -6.97 14.35
CA GLY A 102 8.70 -6.78 15.78
C GLY A 102 8.76 -8.09 16.57
N ALA A 103 8.22 -9.18 16.00
CA ALA A 103 8.28 -10.50 16.61
C ALA A 103 9.73 -11.01 16.74
N GLY A 104 10.54 -10.84 15.69
CA GLY A 104 11.95 -11.23 15.72
C GLY A 104 12.76 -10.47 16.76
N VAL A 105 12.64 -9.15 16.79
CA VAL A 105 13.32 -8.30 17.78
C VAL A 105 12.81 -8.58 19.19
N GLY A 106 11.48 -8.69 19.39
CA GLY A 106 10.89 -8.97 20.69
C GLY A 106 11.29 -10.33 21.25
N ALA A 107 11.33 -11.37 20.40
CA ALA A 107 11.80 -12.70 20.81
C ALA A 107 13.29 -12.70 21.19
N ALA A 108 14.12 -12.04 20.36
CA ALA A 108 15.56 -11.98 20.60
C ALA A 108 15.89 -11.23 21.89
N THR A 109 15.26 -10.07 22.14
CA THR A 109 15.45 -9.30 23.38
C THR A 109 14.98 -10.06 24.59
N ALA A 110 13.78 -10.65 24.57
CA ALA A 110 13.26 -11.41 25.69
C ALA A 110 14.11 -12.66 26.01
N ALA A 111 14.65 -13.33 24.98
CA ALA A 111 15.55 -14.45 25.18
C ALA A 111 16.92 -14.04 25.75
N ALA A 112 17.42 -12.85 25.34
CA ALA A 112 18.72 -12.33 25.77
C ALA A 112 18.69 -11.81 27.23
N THR A 113 17.55 -11.25 27.66
CA THR A 113 17.36 -10.67 29.00
C THR A 113 16.68 -11.62 29.97
N TYR A 114 16.49 -12.91 29.57
CA TYR A 114 15.87 -13.90 30.44
C TYR A 114 16.75 -14.20 31.64
N GLU A 115 16.24 -13.93 32.81
CA GLU A 115 16.81 -14.37 34.10
C GLU A 115 15.84 -15.37 34.74
N PRO A 116 16.27 -16.56 35.11
CA PRO A 116 15.41 -17.54 35.77
C PRO A 116 14.94 -17.00 37.11
N CYS A 117 13.63 -16.85 37.29
CA CYS A 117 13.03 -16.46 38.55
C CYS A 117 12.55 -17.68 39.31
N GLU A 118 13.16 -17.95 40.46
CA GLU A 118 12.71 -19.03 41.35
C GLU A 118 11.36 -18.76 42.05
N CYS A 119 10.80 -17.57 41.86
CA CYS A 119 9.64 -17.08 42.63
C CYS A 119 8.28 -17.28 41.98
N ILE A 120 8.19 -17.71 40.72
CA ILE A 120 6.90 -17.78 39.99
C ILE A 120 6.69 -19.21 39.49
N ALA A 121 5.55 -19.80 39.88
CA ALA A 121 5.13 -21.15 39.48
C ALA A 121 4.91 -21.32 37.94
N LEU A 122 5.09 -20.28 37.14
CA LEU A 122 4.93 -20.23 35.69
C LEU A 122 6.22 -19.81 34.99
N ASP A 123 7.34 -20.43 35.35
CA ASP A 123 8.56 -20.24 34.56
C ASP A 123 8.50 -21.08 33.28
N PHE A 124 8.16 -20.42 32.17
CA PHE A 124 8.13 -21.03 30.82
C PHE A 124 9.54 -21.23 30.24
N GLY A 125 10.57 -20.91 31.00
CA GLY A 125 11.96 -20.97 30.58
C GLY A 125 12.28 -19.93 29.50
N ARG A 126 13.51 -19.95 29.00
CA ARG A 126 14.00 -19.02 27.97
C ARG A 126 13.16 -19.05 26.67
N GLY A 127 12.65 -20.23 26.31
CA GLY A 127 11.80 -20.40 25.13
C GLY A 127 10.44 -19.71 25.27
N GLY A 128 9.80 -19.83 26.42
CA GLY A 128 8.52 -19.18 26.70
C GLY A 128 8.65 -17.66 26.77
N SER A 129 9.72 -17.16 27.39
CA SER A 129 10.04 -15.72 27.41
C SER A 129 10.23 -15.17 26.00
N ALA A 130 10.98 -15.88 25.15
CA ALA A 130 11.15 -15.51 23.73
C ALA A 130 9.83 -15.50 22.98
N ALA A 131 8.96 -16.50 23.18
CA ALA A 131 7.66 -16.56 22.52
C ALA A 131 6.75 -15.40 22.93
N PHE A 132 6.71 -15.07 24.22
CA PHE A 132 5.93 -13.95 24.73
C PHE A 132 6.47 -12.61 24.25
N GLY A 133 7.79 -12.40 24.29
CA GLY A 133 8.45 -11.21 23.76
C GLY A 133 8.21 -11.06 22.26
N GLY A 134 8.27 -12.16 21.51
CA GLY A 134 7.95 -12.19 20.08
C GLY A 134 6.49 -11.82 19.78
N PHE A 135 5.56 -12.32 20.56
CA PHE A 135 4.14 -12.00 20.40
C PHE A 135 3.86 -10.52 20.68
N LEU A 136 4.34 -9.98 21.79
CA LEU A 136 4.16 -8.55 22.11
C LEU A 136 4.87 -7.65 21.10
N GLY A 137 6.12 -7.98 20.77
CA GLY A 137 6.88 -7.25 19.75
C GLY A 137 6.20 -7.30 18.38
N GLY A 138 5.62 -8.44 18.02
CA GLY A 138 4.84 -8.61 16.80
C GLY A 138 3.61 -7.72 16.74
N ILE A 139 2.82 -7.64 17.80
CA ILE A 139 1.64 -6.77 17.87
C ILE A 139 2.02 -5.30 17.73
N LEU A 140 3.03 -4.84 18.48
CA LEU A 140 3.52 -3.47 18.41
C LEU A 140 4.09 -3.15 17.02
N GLY A 141 4.88 -4.06 16.46
CA GLY A 141 5.44 -3.94 15.13
C GLY A 141 4.36 -3.90 14.05
N ALA A 142 3.31 -4.73 14.16
CA ALA A 142 2.17 -4.71 13.24
C ALA A 142 1.43 -3.37 13.28
N GLY A 143 1.21 -2.81 14.47
CA GLY A 143 0.58 -1.49 14.63
C GLY A 143 1.37 -0.38 13.92
N ILE A 144 2.68 -0.29 14.20
CA ILE A 144 3.57 0.69 13.57
C ILE A 144 3.64 0.46 12.06
N GLY A 145 3.80 -0.79 11.62
CA GLY A 145 3.86 -1.15 10.21
C GLY A 145 2.58 -0.84 9.46
N ALA A 146 1.41 -1.04 10.10
CA ALA A 146 0.11 -0.64 9.54
C ALA A 146 0.02 0.86 9.34
N LEU A 147 0.40 1.66 10.35
CA LEU A 147 0.38 3.12 10.28
C LEU A 147 1.28 3.65 9.15
N VAL A 148 2.49 3.12 9.03
CA VAL A 148 3.41 3.47 7.94
C VAL A 148 2.85 3.04 6.57
N GLY A 149 2.22 1.86 6.52
CA GLY A 149 1.60 1.31 5.30
C GLY A 149 0.29 1.97 4.90
N MET A 150 -0.37 2.74 5.77
CA MET A 150 -1.61 3.48 5.47
C MET A 150 -1.39 4.70 4.57
N ARG A 151 -0.16 5.02 4.18
CA ARG A 151 0.09 6.08 3.22
C ARG A 151 -0.69 5.80 1.94
N HIS A 152 -1.59 6.71 1.61
CA HIS A 152 -2.39 6.65 0.40
C HIS A 152 -1.47 6.81 -0.83
N THR A 153 -1.47 5.82 -1.68
CA THR A 153 -0.77 5.89 -2.97
C THR A 153 -1.83 5.88 -4.06
N ASP A 154 -1.81 6.89 -4.93
CA ASP A 154 -2.73 6.95 -6.06
C ASP A 154 -2.44 5.81 -7.03
N THR A 155 -3.48 5.13 -7.48
CA THR A 155 -3.39 4.16 -8.57
C THR A 155 -3.50 4.90 -9.88
N TRP A 156 -2.42 4.90 -10.67
CA TRP A 156 -2.34 5.60 -11.94
C TRP A 156 -2.74 4.67 -13.08
N VAL A 157 -3.70 5.11 -13.88
CA VAL A 157 -4.17 4.39 -15.08
C VAL A 157 -3.83 5.23 -16.30
N PRO A 158 -3.13 4.67 -17.31
CA PRO A 158 -2.86 5.39 -18.54
C PRO A 158 -4.16 5.72 -19.27
N LEU A 159 -4.22 6.92 -19.83
CA LEU A 159 -5.31 7.40 -20.67
C LEU A 159 -4.79 7.56 -22.10
N GLU A 160 -5.50 6.99 -23.06
CA GLU A 160 -5.16 7.16 -24.46
C GLU A 160 -5.60 8.54 -24.94
N VAL A 161 -4.64 9.33 -25.42
CA VAL A 161 -4.90 10.64 -26.02
C VAL A 161 -5.21 10.43 -27.49
N PRO A 162 -6.35 10.88 -28.01
CA PRO A 162 -6.64 10.76 -29.42
C PRO A 162 -5.64 11.58 -30.23
N ARG A 163 -4.85 10.90 -31.06
CA ARG A 163 -3.94 11.53 -32.01
C ARG A 163 -4.71 11.76 -33.31
N ARG A 164 -4.92 13.01 -33.65
CA ARG A 164 -5.41 13.41 -34.96
C ARG A 164 -4.29 13.79 -35.90
#